data_087f80df52f1c47e2ee2e395e01c7cb2
#
_entry.id   087f80df52f1c47e2ee2e395e01c7cb2
#
_cell.length_a   1.000
_cell.length_b   1.000
_cell.length_c   1.000
_cell.angle_alpha   90.00
_cell.angle_beta   90.00
_cell.angle_gamma   90.00
#
_symmetry.space_group_name_H-M   'P 1'
#
loop_
_entity.id
_entity.type
_entity.pdbx_description
1 polymer ?
#
loop_
_entity_poly.entity_id
_entity_poly.type
_entity_poly.pdbx_seq_one_letter_code
_entity_poly.pdbx_strand_id
1 'polypeptide(L)'
;VKTSNPSSGEFQDREVDGQPLYEIVGEHVSRWGADCVGECGYSYVGAVVGATYPEMGKVLRTIMPKTYILVPGYGAQGGTAADLKPYFNEDGLGAIVNSSRGIICAYKQEKYASFGGENYADASRQAVIDMREDINANI
;
A
#
# COMPACT_ATOMS: atom_id res chain seq x y z
N VAL A 1 3.62 -8.27 6.23
CA VAL A 1 4.61 -7.64 7.12
C VAL A 1 3.90 -6.76 8.14
N LYS A 2 3.17 -5.75 7.72
CA LYS A 2 2.33 -4.94 8.61
C LYS A 2 0.97 -4.71 7.96
N THR A 3 -0.11 -5.14 8.62
CA THR A 3 -1.46 -5.02 8.06
C THR A 3 -2.15 -3.74 8.53
N SER A 4 -3.18 -3.30 7.80
CA SER A 4 -3.96 -2.11 8.12
C SER A 4 -4.99 -2.30 9.25
N ASN A 5 -5.14 -3.53 9.77
CA ASN A 5 -6.11 -3.82 10.83
C ASN A 5 -5.71 -3.15 12.16
N PRO A 6 -6.65 -2.53 12.89
CA PRO A 6 -6.35 -1.89 14.19
C PRO A 6 -5.71 -2.84 15.22
N SER A 7 -6.09 -4.14 15.19
CA SER A 7 -5.54 -5.17 16.09
C SER A 7 -4.18 -5.73 15.65
N SER A 8 -3.61 -5.26 14.54
CA SER A 8 -2.36 -5.78 14.01
C SER A 8 -1.18 -5.68 14.99
N GLY A 9 -1.20 -4.65 15.86
CA GLY A 9 -0.17 -4.43 16.87
C GLY A 9 -0.11 -5.53 17.93
N GLU A 10 -1.18 -6.30 18.14
CA GLU A 10 -1.20 -7.40 19.10
C GLU A 10 -0.06 -8.42 18.89
N PHE A 11 0.30 -8.63 17.62
CA PHE A 11 1.40 -9.53 17.23
C PHE A 11 2.54 -8.78 16.54
N GLN A 12 2.22 -7.91 15.57
CA GLN A 12 3.21 -7.35 14.66
C GLN A 12 4.13 -6.31 15.33
N ASP A 13 3.65 -5.66 16.39
CA ASP A 13 4.42 -4.67 17.15
C ASP A 13 5.14 -5.29 18.38
N ARG A 14 5.01 -6.61 18.59
CA ARG A 14 5.77 -7.29 19.64
C ARG A 14 7.26 -7.28 19.29
N GLU A 15 8.06 -7.13 20.31
CA GLU A 15 9.52 -7.12 20.19
C GLU A 15 10.11 -8.53 20.42
N VAL A 16 11.10 -8.84 19.62
CA VAL A 16 12.00 -9.97 19.79
C VAL A 16 13.42 -9.40 19.87
N ASP A 17 14.08 -9.59 20.97
CA ASP A 17 15.42 -9.04 21.24
C ASP A 17 15.50 -7.51 21.06
N GLY A 18 14.41 -6.80 21.38
CA GLY A 18 14.32 -5.33 21.28
C GLY A 18 14.01 -4.79 19.89
N GLN A 19 13.69 -5.67 18.92
CA GLN A 19 13.28 -5.27 17.56
C GLN A 19 11.81 -5.66 17.30
N PRO A 20 10.97 -4.77 16.75
CA PRO A 20 9.59 -5.08 16.39
C PRO A 20 9.50 -6.22 15.37
N LEU A 21 8.56 -7.14 15.58
CA LEU A 21 8.39 -8.30 14.71
C LEU A 21 8.16 -7.93 13.24
N TYR A 22 7.42 -6.85 12.95
CA TYR A 22 7.20 -6.41 11.58
C TYR A 22 8.51 -6.00 10.87
N GLU A 23 9.49 -5.45 11.59
CA GLU A 23 10.80 -5.10 11.04
C GLU A 23 11.62 -6.36 10.74
N ILE A 24 11.65 -7.30 11.69
CA ILE A 24 12.32 -8.60 11.51
C ILE A 24 11.78 -9.33 10.28
N VAL A 25 10.44 -9.34 10.10
CA VAL A 25 9.83 -9.95 8.91
C VAL A 25 10.20 -9.17 7.64
N GLY A 26 10.26 -7.84 7.70
CA GLY A 26 10.71 -7.00 6.58
C GLY A 26 12.15 -7.33 6.15
N GLU A 27 13.07 -7.49 7.09
CA GLU A 27 14.45 -7.92 6.82
C GLU A 27 14.51 -9.29 6.15
N HIS A 28 13.66 -10.22 6.59
CA HIS A 28 13.58 -11.54 5.96
C HIS A 28 13.07 -11.45 4.52
N VAL A 29 12.03 -10.65 4.26
CA VAL A 29 11.53 -10.40 2.90
C VAL A 29 12.62 -9.82 2.01
N SER A 30 13.34 -8.81 2.48
CA SER A 30 14.46 -8.19 1.76
C SER A 30 15.55 -9.22 1.42
N ARG A 31 15.92 -10.06 2.39
CA ARG A 31 16.92 -11.11 2.21
C ARG A 31 16.46 -12.21 1.24
N TRP A 32 15.21 -12.68 1.36
CA TRP A 32 14.68 -13.70 0.45
C TRP A 32 14.61 -13.22 -1.01
N GLY A 33 14.41 -11.93 -1.19
CA GLY A 33 14.34 -11.32 -2.51
C GLY A 33 15.68 -10.87 -3.11
N ALA A 34 16.79 -10.98 -2.37
CA ALA A 34 18.08 -10.44 -2.78
C ALA A 34 18.60 -11.03 -4.09
N ASP A 35 18.43 -12.34 -4.27
CA ASP A 35 18.88 -13.07 -5.48
C ASP A 35 17.81 -13.12 -6.59
N CYS A 36 16.66 -12.45 -6.39
CA CYS A 36 15.52 -12.45 -7.30
C CYS A 36 15.21 -11.04 -7.84
N VAL A 37 16.22 -10.20 -8.01
CA VAL A 37 16.05 -8.83 -8.55
C VAL A 37 15.99 -8.89 -10.06
N GLY A 38 14.90 -8.37 -10.65
CA GLY A 38 14.70 -8.29 -12.09
C GLY A 38 15.41 -7.09 -12.74
N GLU A 39 15.30 -6.98 -14.06
CA GLU A 39 15.92 -5.91 -14.85
C GLU A 39 15.49 -4.49 -14.44
N CYS A 40 14.26 -4.34 -13.92
CA CYS A 40 13.76 -3.06 -13.40
C CYS A 40 14.35 -2.66 -12.04
N GLY A 41 15.26 -3.46 -11.46
CA GLY A 41 15.87 -3.18 -10.16
C GLY A 41 15.05 -3.60 -8.94
N TYR A 42 13.87 -4.20 -9.14
CA TYR A 42 13.00 -4.67 -8.07
C TYR A 42 12.97 -6.20 -7.96
N SER A 43 12.77 -6.66 -6.73
CA SER A 43 12.68 -8.08 -6.40
C SER A 43 11.34 -8.69 -6.83
N TYR A 44 11.36 -9.96 -7.21
CA TYR A 44 10.15 -10.77 -7.39
C TYR A 44 9.49 -11.18 -6.06
N VAL A 45 10.17 -10.99 -4.94
CA VAL A 45 9.57 -11.17 -3.60
C VAL A 45 8.99 -9.84 -3.15
N GLY A 46 7.67 -9.80 -2.97
CA GLY A 46 6.92 -8.63 -2.52
C GLY A 46 6.50 -8.72 -1.05
N ALA A 47 5.96 -7.62 -0.53
CA ALA A 47 5.44 -7.54 0.83
C ALA A 47 4.09 -6.82 0.86
N VAL A 48 3.27 -7.08 1.88
CA VAL A 48 2.06 -6.30 2.17
C VAL A 48 2.32 -5.42 3.39
N VAL A 49 2.13 -4.10 3.22
CA VAL A 49 2.24 -3.10 4.30
C VAL A 49 1.07 -2.12 4.16
N GLY A 50 0.21 -2.06 5.18
CA GLY A 50 -1.01 -1.25 5.15
C GLY A 50 -0.76 0.26 5.20
N ALA A 51 -1.59 1.04 4.52
CA ALA A 51 -1.50 2.50 4.41
C ALA A 51 -1.78 3.24 5.74
N THR A 52 -2.35 2.57 6.74
CA THR A 52 -2.78 3.21 8.00
C THR A 52 -1.65 3.49 8.99
N TYR A 53 -0.42 3.09 8.67
CA TYR A 53 0.76 3.26 9.51
C TYR A 53 1.94 3.84 8.69
N PRO A 54 1.87 5.10 8.23
CA PRO A 54 2.88 5.69 7.32
C PRO A 54 4.29 5.71 7.91
N GLU A 55 4.45 5.94 9.21
CA GLU A 55 5.77 5.92 9.86
C GLU A 55 6.42 4.52 9.81
N MET A 56 5.62 3.46 10.05
CA MET A 56 6.11 2.09 9.90
C MET A 56 6.39 1.77 8.41
N GLY A 57 5.59 2.31 7.51
CA GLY A 57 5.83 2.22 6.06
C GLY A 57 7.19 2.81 5.66
N LYS A 58 7.57 3.96 6.21
CA LYS A 58 8.87 4.60 6.00
C LYS A 58 10.02 3.72 6.47
N VAL A 59 9.92 3.16 7.67
CA VAL A 59 10.93 2.24 8.22
C VAL A 59 11.05 1.01 7.31
N LEU A 60 9.92 0.40 6.96
CA LEU A 60 9.88 -0.80 6.13
C LEU A 60 10.38 -0.54 4.69
N ARG A 61 10.15 0.66 4.12
CA ARG A 61 10.74 1.02 2.83
C ARG A 61 12.27 1.05 2.91
N THR A 62 12.83 1.57 4.01
CA THR A 62 14.29 1.57 4.23
C THR A 62 14.86 0.15 4.35
N ILE A 63 14.15 -0.74 5.06
CA ILE A 63 14.53 -2.15 5.22
C ILE A 63 14.42 -2.93 3.90
N MET A 64 13.40 -2.61 3.08
CA MET A 64 13.06 -3.33 1.84
C MET A 64 13.18 -2.44 0.58
N PRO A 65 14.35 -1.87 0.26
CA PRO A 65 14.48 -0.84 -0.79
C PRO A 65 14.15 -1.35 -2.19
N LYS A 66 14.31 -2.64 -2.45
CA LYS A 66 14.04 -3.26 -3.75
C LYS A 66 12.76 -4.09 -3.81
N THR A 67 11.93 -4.03 -2.77
CA THR A 67 10.70 -4.84 -2.68
C THR A 67 9.50 -4.03 -3.18
N TYR A 68 8.68 -4.60 -4.05
CA TYR A 68 7.35 -4.05 -4.28
C TYR A 68 6.47 -4.27 -3.05
N ILE A 69 5.87 -3.20 -2.56
CA ILE A 69 4.95 -3.22 -1.43
C ILE A 69 3.52 -3.08 -1.94
N LEU A 70 2.69 -4.08 -1.67
CA LEU A 70 1.23 -3.95 -1.83
C LEU A 70 0.70 -3.16 -0.63
N VAL A 71 0.06 -2.03 -0.90
CA VAL A 71 -0.40 -1.08 0.11
C VAL A 71 -1.93 -1.02 0.14
N PRO A 72 -2.59 -1.88 0.94
CA PRO A 72 -4.02 -1.80 1.17
C PRO A 72 -4.37 -0.70 2.18
N GLY A 73 -5.62 -0.21 2.11
CA GLY A 73 -6.18 0.70 3.12
C GLY A 73 -6.32 2.14 2.67
N TYR A 74 -5.95 2.47 1.42
CA TYR A 74 -6.24 3.77 0.84
C TYR A 74 -7.75 4.05 0.77
N GLY A 75 -8.16 5.24 1.18
CA GLY A 75 -9.55 5.71 1.18
C GLY A 75 -10.40 5.04 2.25
N ALA A 76 -11.00 3.89 1.97
CA ALA A 76 -12.02 3.24 2.81
C ALA A 76 -11.56 2.87 4.24
N GLN A 77 -10.26 2.79 4.51
CA GLN A 77 -9.68 2.50 5.83
C GLN A 77 -8.98 3.72 6.44
N GLY A 78 -9.11 4.90 5.81
CA GLY A 78 -8.59 6.16 6.33
C GLY A 78 -7.20 6.55 5.82
N GLY A 79 -6.51 5.72 5.03
CA GLY A 79 -5.25 6.10 4.39
C GLY A 79 -5.48 7.17 3.30
N THR A 80 -4.73 8.26 3.34
CA THR A 80 -4.73 9.34 2.34
C THR A 80 -3.62 9.16 1.33
N ALA A 81 -3.65 9.91 0.21
CA ALA A 81 -2.56 9.88 -0.77
C ALA A 81 -1.22 10.37 -0.17
N ALA A 82 -1.25 11.35 0.72
CA ALA A 82 -0.06 11.84 1.42
C ALA A 82 0.58 10.74 2.31
N ASP A 83 -0.23 9.88 2.92
CA ASP A 83 0.25 8.75 3.74
C ASP A 83 0.96 7.68 2.90
N LEU A 84 0.75 7.67 1.59
CA LEU A 84 1.34 6.69 0.68
C LEU A 84 2.76 7.05 0.23
N LYS A 85 3.14 8.33 0.28
CA LYS A 85 4.45 8.80 -0.17
C LYS A 85 5.63 7.98 0.40
N PRO A 86 5.67 7.61 1.69
CA PRO A 86 6.77 6.84 2.25
C PRO A 86 6.94 5.42 1.69
N TYR A 87 5.93 4.90 0.98
CA TYR A 87 5.98 3.55 0.40
C TYR A 87 6.62 3.51 -0.99
N PHE A 88 6.71 4.66 -1.66
CA PHE A 88 7.35 4.79 -2.95
C PHE A 88 8.84 5.10 -2.82
N ASN A 89 9.62 4.70 -3.81
CA ASN A 89 11.00 5.15 -3.98
C ASN A 89 11.04 6.46 -4.79
N GLU A 90 12.21 7.08 -4.88
CA GLU A 90 12.43 8.35 -5.60
C GLU A 90 12.12 8.25 -7.10
N ASP A 91 12.16 7.05 -7.67
CA ASP A 91 11.78 6.76 -9.06
C ASP A 91 10.25 6.72 -9.29
N GLY A 92 9.45 6.93 -8.23
CA GLY A 92 7.99 6.84 -8.26
C GLY A 92 7.46 5.39 -8.30
N LEU A 93 8.32 4.39 -8.10
CA LEU A 93 7.99 2.98 -8.11
C LEU A 93 8.08 2.37 -6.69
N GLY A 94 7.97 1.05 -6.60
CA GLY A 94 8.14 0.29 -5.36
C GLY A 94 6.85 0.06 -4.57
N ALA A 95 5.73 0.69 -4.94
CA ALA A 95 4.44 0.44 -4.29
C ALA A 95 3.33 0.14 -5.31
N ILE A 96 2.38 -0.72 -4.91
CA ILE A 96 1.14 -1.00 -5.63
C ILE A 96 0.00 -0.73 -4.65
N VAL A 97 -0.78 0.31 -4.91
CA VAL A 97 -1.88 0.72 -4.04
C VAL A 97 -3.18 0.07 -4.50
N ASN A 98 -3.92 -0.54 -3.58
CA ASN A 98 -5.23 -1.09 -3.89
C ASN A 98 -6.33 -0.50 -3.01
N SER A 99 -7.50 -0.30 -3.61
CA SER A 99 -8.72 0.20 -2.96
C SER A 99 -9.94 -0.57 -3.45
N SER A 100 -10.10 -1.81 -3.00
CA SER A 100 -11.13 -2.72 -3.52
C SER A 100 -12.53 -2.11 -3.46
N ARG A 101 -13.01 -1.75 -2.27
CA ARG A 101 -14.35 -1.16 -2.10
C ARG A 101 -14.47 0.23 -2.71
N GLY A 102 -13.40 1.03 -2.65
CA GLY A 102 -13.33 2.36 -3.23
C GLY A 102 -13.53 2.34 -4.75
N ILE A 103 -13.08 1.28 -5.42
CA ILE A 103 -13.18 1.09 -6.87
C ILE A 103 -14.45 0.31 -7.23
N ILE A 104 -14.59 -0.93 -6.74
CA ILE A 104 -15.68 -1.84 -7.17
C ILE A 104 -17.06 -1.32 -6.75
N CYS A 105 -17.15 -0.64 -5.60
CA CYS A 105 -18.38 -0.07 -5.09
C CYS A 105 -18.46 1.46 -5.29
N ALA A 106 -17.70 2.03 -6.22
CA ALA A 106 -17.66 3.47 -6.47
C ALA A 106 -19.07 4.04 -6.75
N TYR A 107 -19.89 3.36 -7.53
CA TYR A 107 -21.26 3.74 -7.83
C TYR A 107 -22.18 3.96 -6.61
N LYS A 108 -21.78 3.46 -5.43
CA LYS A 108 -22.49 3.65 -4.15
C LYS A 108 -22.04 4.90 -3.39
N GLN A 109 -20.97 5.53 -3.84
CA GLN A 109 -20.41 6.73 -3.21
C GLN A 109 -21.09 7.97 -3.77
N GLU A 110 -21.32 8.97 -2.95
CA GLU A 110 -21.95 10.24 -3.33
C GLU A 110 -21.25 10.91 -4.52
N LYS A 111 -19.91 10.89 -4.51
CA LYS A 111 -19.07 11.46 -5.58
C LYS A 111 -19.39 10.90 -6.96
N TYR A 112 -19.82 9.65 -7.04
CA TYR A 112 -20.09 8.94 -8.30
C TYR A 112 -21.56 8.58 -8.48
N ALA A 113 -22.48 9.16 -7.68
CA ALA A 113 -23.91 8.87 -7.71
C ALA A 113 -24.57 9.17 -9.07
N SER A 114 -24.02 10.14 -9.82
CA SER A 114 -24.51 10.52 -11.15
C SER A 114 -24.38 9.42 -12.20
N PHE A 115 -23.52 8.43 -12.02
CA PHE A 115 -23.39 7.28 -12.92
C PHE A 115 -24.58 6.30 -12.78
N GLY A 116 -25.17 6.23 -11.58
CA GLY A 116 -26.22 5.23 -11.28
C GLY A 116 -25.67 3.80 -11.19
N GLY A 117 -26.51 2.89 -10.69
CA GLY A 117 -26.10 1.49 -10.49
C GLY A 117 -25.89 0.70 -11.78
N GLU A 118 -26.52 1.10 -12.88
CA GLU A 118 -26.39 0.43 -14.17
C GLU A 118 -25.02 0.71 -14.83
N ASN A 119 -24.45 1.90 -14.56
CA ASN A 119 -23.14 2.30 -15.08
C ASN A 119 -22.02 2.13 -14.04
N TYR A 120 -22.12 1.08 -13.21
CA TYR A 120 -21.12 0.80 -12.15
C TYR A 120 -19.69 0.67 -12.70
N ALA A 121 -19.52 0.20 -13.93
CA ALA A 121 -18.22 0.06 -14.56
C ALA A 121 -17.57 1.41 -14.85
N ASP A 122 -18.35 2.40 -15.33
CA ASP A 122 -17.88 3.76 -15.59
C ASP A 122 -17.56 4.48 -14.27
N ALA A 123 -18.39 4.28 -13.24
CA ALA A 123 -18.10 4.78 -11.90
C ALA A 123 -16.78 4.23 -11.34
N SER A 124 -16.54 2.92 -11.52
CA SER A 124 -15.30 2.26 -11.10
C SER A 124 -14.08 2.80 -11.88
N ARG A 125 -14.23 2.98 -13.19
CA ARG A 125 -13.18 3.57 -14.04
C ARG A 125 -12.84 4.98 -13.58
N GLN A 126 -13.84 5.81 -13.32
CA GLN A 126 -13.62 7.17 -12.83
C GLN A 126 -12.93 7.18 -11.47
N ALA A 127 -13.32 6.29 -10.57
CA ALA A 127 -12.67 6.14 -9.25
C ALA A 127 -11.19 5.76 -9.35
N VAL A 128 -10.81 4.92 -10.32
CA VAL A 128 -9.38 4.60 -10.58
C VAL A 128 -8.63 5.82 -11.13
N ILE A 129 -9.25 6.58 -12.02
CA ILE A 129 -8.64 7.80 -12.58
C ILE A 129 -8.38 8.80 -11.45
N ASP A 130 -9.39 9.09 -10.64
CA ASP A 130 -9.30 10.03 -9.53
C ASP A 130 -8.24 9.59 -8.50
N MET A 131 -8.22 8.30 -8.16
CA MET A 131 -7.23 7.72 -7.26
C MET A 131 -5.80 7.87 -7.79
N ARG A 132 -5.60 7.59 -9.08
CA ARG A 132 -4.30 7.74 -9.73
C ARG A 132 -3.82 9.19 -9.71
N GLU A 133 -4.71 10.13 -10.02
CA GLU A 133 -4.40 11.57 -10.02
C GLU A 133 -4.06 12.06 -8.62
N ASP A 134 -4.85 11.65 -7.60
CA ASP A 134 -4.60 12.01 -6.21
C ASP A 134 -3.25 11.47 -5.71
N ILE A 135 -2.93 10.20 -5.99
CA ILE A 135 -1.66 9.59 -5.59
C ILE A 135 -0.50 10.29 -6.31
N ASN A 136 -0.58 10.45 -7.63
CA ASN A 136 0.50 11.05 -8.43
C ASN A 136 0.78 12.52 -8.06
N ALA A 137 -0.19 13.23 -7.50
CA ALA A 137 -0.01 14.59 -7.01
C ALA A 137 0.76 14.65 -5.67
N ASN A 138 0.91 13.52 -4.97
CA ASN A 138 1.47 13.44 -3.62
C ASN A 138 2.79 12.64 -3.51
N ILE A 139 3.21 11.93 -4.55
CA ILE A 139 4.45 11.12 -4.56
C ILE A 139 5.61 11.82 -5.27
#